data_affd149c9f20bbc2ebd6d5abd4edc6dd
#
_entry.id   affd149c9f20bbc2ebd6d5abd4edc6dd
#
_cell.length_a   1.000
_cell.length_b   1.000
_cell.length_c   1.000
_cell.angle_alpha   90.00
_cell.angle_beta   90.00
_cell.angle_gamma   90.00
#
_symmetry.space_group_name_H-M   'P 1'
#
loop_
_entity.id
_entity.type
_entity.pdbx_description
1 polymer ?
#
loop_
_entity_poly.entity_id
_entity_poly.type
_entity_poly.pdbx_seq_one_letter_code
_entity_poly.pdbx_strand_id
1 'polypeptide(L)'
;MASKISHIPAVVSSPALVAALLSFSIAQIAKVFTHYHATGKVDYSRVVGSGGMPSSHTALVVGLCTSIGLKEGMSSSIFALCLVFSLVVMYDATGVRLHAGRQAEVLNQLIVELPRDHPLTDSRPLRDTLGHTPIQVVVGAILGMTVAYAHFVFWMATVSLQASTEAETDLDARASTGERAGRDRIASSAVDDVYILARV
;
A
#
# COMPACT_ATOMS: atom_id res chain seq x y z
N MET A 1 5.82 30.93 -16.06
CA MET A 1 4.62 30.54 -15.31
C MET A 1 4.94 29.24 -14.62
N ALA A 2 5.20 29.27 -13.31
CA ALA A 2 5.59 28.11 -12.54
C ALA A 2 4.39 27.18 -12.36
N SER A 3 4.53 25.91 -12.76
CA SER A 3 3.52 24.88 -12.57
C SER A 3 3.23 24.73 -11.07
N LYS A 4 1.99 24.93 -10.69
CA LYS A 4 1.46 24.44 -9.40
C LYS A 4 1.48 22.91 -9.44
N ILE A 5 2.62 22.32 -9.14
CA ILE A 5 2.66 20.91 -8.77
C ILE A 5 1.95 20.85 -7.41
N SER A 6 0.74 20.34 -7.44
CA SER A 6 -0.02 20.02 -6.24
C SER A 6 0.89 19.21 -5.32
N HIS A 7 1.14 19.70 -4.11
CA HIS A 7 1.83 18.98 -3.05
C HIS A 7 0.96 17.78 -2.61
N ILE A 8 0.98 16.72 -3.40
CA ILE A 8 0.58 15.40 -2.89
C ILE A 8 1.59 15.12 -1.77
N PRO A 9 1.16 14.89 -0.52
CA PRO A 9 2.10 14.61 0.56
C PRO A 9 3.06 13.51 0.11
N ALA A 10 4.35 13.71 0.33
CA ALA A 10 5.42 12.77 -0.10
C ALA A 10 5.16 11.31 0.35
N VAL A 11 4.35 11.14 1.38
CA VAL A 11 3.85 9.86 1.89
C VAL A 11 3.01 9.09 0.84
N VAL A 12 2.19 9.78 0.04
CA VAL A 12 1.33 9.13 -0.99
C VAL A 12 2.13 8.81 -2.26
N SER A 13 3.30 9.40 -2.42
CA SER A 13 4.19 9.13 -3.56
C SER A 13 5.04 7.86 -3.42
N SER A 14 5.00 7.18 -2.25
CA SER A 14 5.69 5.92 -2.04
C SER A 14 4.81 4.73 -2.47
N PRO A 15 5.11 4.04 -3.60
CA PRO A 15 4.32 2.89 -4.05
C PRO A 15 4.25 1.78 -3.00
N ALA A 16 5.32 1.59 -2.23
CA ALA A 16 5.36 0.57 -1.19
C ALA A 16 4.41 0.88 -0.03
N LEU A 17 4.32 2.14 0.39
CA LEU A 17 3.38 2.53 1.44
C LEU A 17 1.93 2.45 0.95
N VAL A 18 1.67 2.86 -0.30
CA VAL A 18 0.33 2.73 -0.91
C VAL A 18 -0.09 1.27 -0.95
N ALA A 19 0.77 0.35 -1.42
CA ALA A 19 0.50 -1.08 -1.43
C ALA A 19 0.19 -1.64 -0.03
N ALA A 20 0.94 -1.22 0.99
CA ALA A 20 0.73 -1.63 2.37
C ALA A 20 -0.63 -1.16 2.90
N LEU A 21 -0.98 0.10 2.70
CA LEU A 21 -2.26 0.68 3.15
C LEU A 21 -3.45 0.08 2.40
N LEU A 22 -3.31 -0.20 1.11
CA LEU A 22 -4.33 -0.92 0.33
C LEU A 22 -4.53 -2.34 0.88
N SER A 23 -3.46 -3.08 1.15
CA SER A 23 -3.51 -4.41 1.74
C SER A 23 -4.22 -4.41 3.09
N PHE A 24 -3.92 -3.43 3.93
CA PHE A 24 -4.59 -3.23 5.22
C PHE A 24 -6.08 -2.96 5.05
N SER A 25 -6.43 -2.00 4.19
CA SER A 25 -7.82 -1.58 3.99
C SER A 25 -8.68 -2.71 3.42
N ILE A 26 -8.17 -3.43 2.42
CA ILE A 26 -8.86 -4.59 1.83
C ILE A 26 -9.05 -5.69 2.88
N ALA A 27 -8.04 -5.97 3.72
CA ALA A 27 -8.16 -6.93 4.80
C ALA A 27 -9.21 -6.51 5.84
N GLN A 28 -9.29 -5.23 6.20
CA GLN A 28 -10.30 -4.72 7.12
C GLN A 28 -11.72 -4.86 6.57
N ILE A 29 -11.91 -4.53 5.30
CA ILE A 29 -13.21 -4.71 4.61
C ILE A 29 -13.58 -6.19 4.55
N ALA A 30 -12.63 -7.06 4.19
CA ALA A 30 -12.85 -8.51 4.10
C ALA A 30 -13.32 -9.12 5.43
N LYS A 31 -12.92 -8.58 6.59
CA LYS A 31 -13.39 -9.04 7.91
C LYS A 31 -14.90 -8.94 8.08
N VAL A 32 -15.54 -7.91 7.53
CA VAL A 32 -17.00 -7.76 7.59
C VAL A 32 -17.68 -8.91 6.84
N PHE A 33 -17.15 -9.25 5.67
CA PHE A 33 -17.69 -10.35 4.87
C PHE A 33 -17.46 -11.72 5.51
N THR A 34 -16.26 -11.97 6.03
CA THR A 34 -15.97 -13.25 6.71
C THR A 34 -16.79 -13.41 7.99
N HIS A 35 -17.01 -12.33 8.73
CA HIS A 35 -17.89 -12.35 9.90
C HIS A 35 -19.34 -12.60 9.52
N TYR A 36 -19.83 -11.95 8.47
CA TYR A 36 -21.17 -12.17 7.96
C TYR A 36 -21.38 -13.64 7.54
N HIS A 37 -20.44 -14.23 6.82
CA HIS A 37 -20.51 -15.65 6.45
C HIS A 37 -20.50 -16.60 7.65
N ALA A 38 -19.80 -16.24 8.72
CA ALA A 38 -19.70 -17.08 9.92
C ALA A 38 -20.92 -16.96 10.85
N THR A 39 -21.58 -15.78 10.92
CA THR A 39 -22.60 -15.47 11.93
C THR A 39 -23.96 -15.09 11.35
N GLY A 40 -24.05 -14.82 10.05
CA GLY A 40 -25.26 -14.27 9.41
C GLY A 40 -25.58 -12.81 9.78
N LYS A 41 -24.72 -12.16 10.57
CA LYS A 41 -24.94 -10.78 11.06
C LYS A 41 -23.83 -9.84 10.52
N VAL A 42 -24.23 -8.66 10.04
CA VAL A 42 -23.28 -7.62 9.65
C VAL A 42 -22.84 -6.86 10.89
N ASP A 43 -21.55 -6.84 11.17
CA ASP A 43 -20.95 -6.11 12.28
C ASP A 43 -19.88 -5.14 11.77
N TYR A 44 -20.26 -3.87 11.62
CA TYR A 44 -19.36 -2.82 11.15
C TYR A 44 -18.26 -2.47 12.15
N SER A 45 -18.38 -2.85 13.43
CA SER A 45 -17.32 -2.63 14.42
C SER A 45 -16.04 -3.40 14.09
N ARG A 46 -16.17 -4.45 13.27
CA ARG A 46 -15.05 -5.25 12.77
C ARG A 46 -14.11 -4.49 11.84
N VAL A 47 -14.58 -3.41 11.21
CA VAL A 47 -13.71 -2.54 10.37
C VAL A 47 -12.62 -1.86 11.20
N VAL A 48 -12.88 -1.58 12.47
CA VAL A 48 -11.91 -0.93 13.38
C VAL A 48 -11.31 -1.94 14.38
N GLY A 49 -11.93 -3.12 14.51
CA GLY A 49 -11.55 -4.14 15.48
C GLY A 49 -10.20 -4.82 15.15
N SER A 50 -9.44 -5.14 16.20
CA SER A 50 -8.27 -6.01 16.10
C SER A 50 -8.75 -7.46 16.29
N GLY A 51 -8.71 -8.29 15.33
CA GLY A 51 -9.15 -9.68 15.39
C GLY A 51 -9.98 -10.06 14.16
N GLY A 52 -10.27 -11.34 14.00
CA GLY A 52 -10.98 -11.87 12.84
C GLY A 52 -10.06 -12.14 11.64
N MET A 53 -10.63 -12.75 10.60
CA MET A 53 -9.94 -13.20 9.41
C MET A 53 -10.31 -12.30 8.21
N PRO A 54 -9.34 -11.88 7.39
CA PRO A 54 -7.88 -12.06 7.50
C PRO A 54 -7.21 -11.10 8.49
N SER A 55 -5.95 -11.40 8.91
CA SER A 55 -5.17 -10.48 9.75
C SER A 55 -4.73 -9.25 8.96
N SER A 56 -5.29 -8.09 9.29
CA SER A 56 -4.98 -6.83 8.59
C SER A 56 -3.57 -6.30 8.88
N HIS A 57 -3.07 -6.50 10.11
CA HIS A 57 -1.69 -6.11 10.43
C HIS A 57 -0.67 -6.96 9.67
N THR A 58 -0.94 -8.25 9.52
CA THR A 58 -0.11 -9.12 8.68
C THR A 58 -0.17 -8.70 7.22
N ALA A 59 -1.36 -8.42 6.69
CA ALA A 59 -1.52 -7.95 5.31
C ALA A 59 -0.76 -6.63 5.06
N LEU A 60 -0.78 -5.70 6.04
CA LEU A 60 -0.04 -4.44 5.99
C LEU A 60 1.48 -4.68 5.84
N VAL A 61 2.07 -5.42 6.79
CA VAL A 61 3.54 -5.57 6.85
C VAL A 61 4.07 -6.45 5.75
N VAL A 62 3.34 -7.51 5.37
CA VAL A 62 3.71 -8.38 4.25
C VAL A 62 3.52 -7.67 2.92
N GLY A 63 2.46 -6.87 2.77
CA GLY A 63 2.26 -6.03 1.60
C GLY A 63 3.38 -5.01 1.41
N LEU A 64 3.82 -4.35 2.50
CA LEU A 64 4.98 -3.47 2.49
C LEU A 64 6.26 -4.22 2.07
N CYS A 65 6.55 -5.34 2.72
CA CYS A 65 7.71 -6.16 2.45
C CYS A 65 7.76 -6.64 0.99
N THR A 66 6.63 -7.13 0.46
CA THR A 66 6.51 -7.58 -0.92
C THR A 66 6.77 -6.44 -1.90
N SER A 67 6.15 -5.28 -1.70
CA SER A 67 6.34 -4.12 -2.57
C SER A 67 7.78 -3.62 -2.59
N ILE A 68 8.46 -3.62 -1.43
CA ILE A 68 9.89 -3.27 -1.34
C ILE A 68 10.74 -4.31 -2.05
N GLY A 69 10.48 -5.61 -1.85
CA GLY A 69 11.21 -6.67 -2.52
C GLY A 69 11.11 -6.62 -4.04
N LEU A 70 9.94 -6.27 -4.58
CA LEU A 70 9.71 -6.11 -6.02
C LEU A 70 10.40 -4.87 -6.59
N LYS A 71 10.49 -3.79 -5.83
CA LYS A 71 11.06 -2.51 -6.29
C LYS A 71 12.56 -2.41 -6.07
N GLU A 72 13.05 -2.73 -4.86
CA GLU A 72 14.44 -2.54 -4.44
C GLU A 72 15.28 -3.82 -4.58
N GLY A 73 14.62 -4.96 -4.82
CA GLY A 73 15.23 -6.27 -4.85
C GLY A 73 15.33 -6.96 -3.48
N MET A 74 15.32 -8.30 -3.51
CA MET A 74 15.36 -9.12 -2.29
C MET A 74 16.72 -9.09 -1.57
N SER A 75 17.77 -8.61 -2.21
CA SER A 75 19.11 -8.44 -1.63
C SER A 75 19.29 -7.12 -0.88
N SER A 76 18.31 -6.20 -0.92
CA SER A 76 18.42 -4.91 -0.26
C SER A 76 18.29 -5.01 1.25
N SER A 77 19.03 -4.19 1.98
CA SER A 77 18.97 -4.12 3.45
C SER A 77 17.59 -3.71 3.95
N ILE A 78 16.87 -2.87 3.17
CA ILE A 78 15.51 -2.44 3.49
C ILE A 78 14.55 -3.61 3.39
N PHE A 79 14.69 -4.48 2.37
CA PHE A 79 13.88 -5.69 2.28
C PHE A 79 14.14 -6.63 3.48
N ALA A 80 15.41 -6.84 3.84
CA ALA A 80 15.75 -7.66 4.99
C ALA A 80 15.14 -7.14 6.29
N LEU A 81 15.17 -5.81 6.52
CA LEU A 81 14.55 -5.16 7.66
C LEU A 81 13.02 -5.37 7.66
N CYS A 82 12.36 -5.14 6.52
CA CYS A 82 10.91 -5.32 6.40
C CYS A 82 10.49 -6.78 6.58
N LEU A 83 11.29 -7.73 6.10
CA LEU A 83 11.05 -9.16 6.29
C LEU A 83 11.10 -9.54 7.78
N VAL A 84 12.17 -9.15 8.46
CA VAL A 84 12.32 -9.41 9.90
C VAL A 84 11.20 -8.76 10.69
N PHE A 85 10.85 -7.50 10.39
CA PHE A 85 9.73 -6.82 11.02
C PHE A 85 8.39 -7.54 10.79
N SER A 86 8.15 -8.03 9.56
CA SER A 86 6.94 -8.81 9.24
C SER A 86 6.87 -10.11 10.06
N LEU A 87 7.99 -10.82 10.17
CA LEU A 87 8.08 -12.05 10.95
C LEU A 87 7.81 -11.79 12.45
N VAL A 88 8.36 -10.72 13.01
CA VAL A 88 8.11 -10.33 14.40
C VAL A 88 6.62 -10.02 14.64
N VAL A 89 5.99 -9.24 13.74
CA VAL A 89 4.55 -8.91 13.84
C VAL A 89 3.68 -10.17 13.74
N MET A 90 4.00 -11.10 12.84
CA MET A 90 3.26 -12.36 12.69
C MET A 90 3.44 -13.27 13.92
N TYR A 91 4.65 -13.35 14.45
CA TYR A 91 4.95 -14.12 15.66
C TYR A 91 4.23 -13.54 16.88
N ASP A 92 4.26 -12.21 17.08
CA ASP A 92 3.53 -11.53 18.15
C ASP A 92 2.03 -11.80 18.07
N ALA A 93 1.45 -11.72 16.87
CA ALA A 93 0.03 -11.94 16.64
C ALA A 93 -0.43 -13.36 17.00
N THR A 94 0.36 -14.39 16.70
CA THR A 94 0.04 -15.80 16.96
C THR A 94 0.55 -16.32 18.31
N GLY A 95 1.49 -15.61 18.91
CA GLY A 95 2.11 -15.93 20.20
C GLY A 95 1.55 -15.07 21.32
N VAL A 96 2.25 -14.01 21.65
CA VAL A 96 2.00 -13.19 22.85
C VAL A 96 0.55 -12.71 22.94
N ARG A 97 0.01 -12.15 21.84
CA ARG A 97 -1.37 -11.62 21.83
C ARG A 97 -2.42 -12.72 21.93
N LEU A 98 -2.20 -13.86 21.28
CA LEU A 98 -3.12 -14.99 21.34
C LEU A 98 -3.16 -15.58 22.77
N HIS A 99 -2.00 -15.73 23.40
CA HIS A 99 -1.94 -16.19 24.79
C HIS A 99 -2.57 -15.19 25.76
N ALA A 100 -2.34 -13.88 25.59
CA ALA A 100 -2.98 -12.85 26.40
C ALA A 100 -4.52 -12.88 26.26
N GLY A 101 -5.04 -13.11 25.04
CA GLY A 101 -6.48 -13.28 24.84
C GLY A 101 -7.05 -14.49 25.57
N ARG A 102 -6.38 -15.64 25.50
CA ARG A 102 -6.80 -16.85 26.24
C ARG A 102 -6.73 -16.65 27.76
N GLN A 103 -5.71 -15.95 28.25
CA GLN A 103 -5.62 -15.60 29.68
C GLN A 103 -6.78 -14.67 30.11
N ALA A 104 -7.12 -13.69 29.27
CA ALA A 104 -8.27 -12.81 29.51
C ALA A 104 -9.58 -13.58 29.55
N GLU A 105 -9.78 -14.58 28.68
CA GLU A 105 -10.96 -15.46 28.68
C GLU A 105 -11.09 -16.23 29.98
N VAL A 106 -10.01 -16.87 30.45
CA VAL A 106 -10.00 -17.60 31.74
C VAL A 106 -10.24 -16.67 32.90
N LEU A 107 -9.62 -15.47 32.91
CA LEU A 107 -9.82 -14.48 33.97
C LEU A 107 -11.27 -13.98 33.99
N ASN A 108 -11.89 -13.74 32.86
CA ASN A 108 -13.29 -13.34 32.77
C ASN A 108 -14.23 -14.43 33.34
N GLN A 109 -13.94 -15.71 33.06
CA GLN A 109 -14.70 -16.83 33.67
C GLN A 109 -14.54 -16.87 35.17
N LEU A 110 -13.30 -16.73 35.69
CA LEU A 110 -13.06 -16.69 37.12
C LEU A 110 -13.80 -15.55 37.83
N ILE A 111 -13.87 -14.35 37.21
CA ILE A 111 -14.58 -13.19 37.75
C ILE A 111 -16.08 -13.50 37.91
N VAL A 112 -16.69 -14.22 36.96
CA VAL A 112 -18.11 -14.60 37.01
C VAL A 112 -18.40 -15.58 38.17
N GLU A 113 -17.41 -16.41 38.56
CA GLU A 113 -17.53 -17.39 39.64
C GLU A 113 -17.27 -16.79 41.05
N LEU A 114 -16.80 -15.53 41.11
CA LEU A 114 -16.55 -14.87 42.40
C LEU A 114 -17.84 -14.54 43.13
N PRO A 115 -17.81 -14.54 44.52
CA PRO A 115 -18.92 -14.06 45.34
C PRO A 115 -19.33 -12.63 44.95
N ARG A 116 -20.62 -12.32 45.09
CA ARG A 116 -21.16 -11.00 44.70
C ARG A 116 -20.60 -9.81 45.46
N ASP A 117 -20.09 -10.04 46.66
CA ASP A 117 -19.45 -9.06 47.56
C ASP A 117 -17.93 -8.89 47.24
N HIS A 118 -17.39 -9.65 46.31
CA HIS A 118 -15.99 -9.54 45.95
C HIS A 118 -15.71 -8.25 45.14
N PRO A 119 -14.64 -7.48 45.46
CA PRO A 119 -14.34 -6.18 44.80
C PRO A 119 -14.17 -6.23 43.28
N LEU A 120 -13.84 -7.39 42.72
CA LEU A 120 -13.63 -7.55 41.26
C LEU A 120 -14.91 -7.90 40.48
N THR A 121 -16.02 -8.21 41.17
CA THR A 121 -17.27 -8.66 40.53
C THR A 121 -17.85 -7.58 39.61
N ASP A 122 -17.69 -6.29 39.98
CA ASP A 122 -18.14 -5.15 39.19
C ASP A 122 -17.10 -4.64 38.19
N SER A 123 -15.97 -5.36 38.01
CA SER A 123 -14.96 -4.95 37.04
C SER A 123 -15.41 -5.17 35.60
N ARG A 124 -14.97 -4.29 34.69
CA ARG A 124 -15.26 -4.47 33.24
C ARG A 124 -14.55 -5.72 32.73
N PRO A 125 -15.22 -6.55 31.91
CA PRO A 125 -14.59 -7.71 31.30
C PRO A 125 -13.32 -7.34 30.54
N LEU A 126 -12.30 -8.17 30.67
CA LEU A 126 -11.07 -8.06 29.92
C LEU A 126 -11.34 -8.37 28.44
N ARG A 127 -10.59 -7.74 27.55
CA ARG A 127 -10.64 -8.03 26.13
C ARG A 127 -10.03 -9.41 25.85
N ASP A 128 -10.85 -10.38 25.51
CA ASP A 128 -10.48 -11.76 25.18
C ASP A 128 -10.19 -12.00 23.69
N THR A 129 -10.70 -11.13 22.82
CA THR A 129 -10.49 -11.19 21.34
C THR A 129 -9.14 -10.64 20.90
N LEU A 130 -8.09 -10.84 21.69
CA LEU A 130 -6.73 -10.45 21.37
C LEU A 130 -6.00 -11.58 20.63
N GLY A 131 -5.19 -11.18 19.64
CA GLY A 131 -4.39 -12.13 18.88
C GLY A 131 -5.13 -12.74 17.68
N HIS A 132 -4.41 -13.56 16.94
CA HIS A 132 -4.89 -14.20 15.73
C HIS A 132 -4.48 -15.67 15.71
N THR A 133 -5.32 -16.52 15.15
CA THR A 133 -4.92 -17.90 14.87
C THR A 133 -3.89 -17.94 13.73
N PRO A 134 -3.01 -18.96 13.67
CA PRO A 134 -2.03 -19.09 12.58
C PRO A 134 -2.67 -19.00 11.18
N ILE A 135 -3.85 -19.58 10.99
CA ILE A 135 -4.58 -19.53 9.72
C ILE A 135 -4.93 -18.09 9.33
N GLN A 136 -5.41 -17.27 10.29
CA GLN A 136 -5.75 -15.87 10.03
C GLN A 136 -4.52 -15.05 9.61
N VAL A 137 -3.37 -15.36 10.17
CA VAL A 137 -2.08 -14.73 9.83
C VAL A 137 -1.63 -15.16 8.44
N VAL A 138 -1.68 -16.46 8.12
CA VAL A 138 -1.31 -16.98 6.79
C VAL A 138 -2.21 -16.37 5.69
N VAL A 139 -3.52 -16.34 5.90
CA VAL A 139 -4.44 -15.73 4.93
C VAL A 139 -4.19 -14.22 4.79
N GLY A 140 -3.87 -13.53 5.89
CA GLY A 140 -3.45 -12.13 5.86
C GLY A 140 -2.15 -11.92 5.05
N ALA A 141 -1.17 -12.80 5.19
CA ALA A 141 0.08 -12.74 4.44
C ALA A 141 -0.15 -12.95 2.93
N ILE A 142 -0.94 -13.97 2.55
CA ILE A 142 -1.29 -14.23 1.14
C ILE A 142 -2.01 -13.02 0.54
N LEU A 143 -2.98 -12.45 1.27
CA LEU A 143 -3.69 -11.25 0.82
C LEU A 143 -2.72 -10.07 0.61
N GLY A 144 -1.84 -9.82 1.57
CA GLY A 144 -0.85 -8.74 1.48
C GLY A 144 0.07 -8.89 0.27
N MET A 145 0.60 -10.09 0.03
CA MET A 145 1.42 -10.40 -1.15
C MET A 145 0.66 -10.17 -2.45
N THR A 146 -0.58 -10.68 -2.54
CA THR A 146 -1.40 -10.57 -3.76
C THR A 146 -1.72 -9.11 -4.09
N VAL A 147 -2.16 -8.33 -3.11
CA VAL A 147 -2.49 -6.90 -3.29
C VAL A 147 -1.25 -6.10 -3.68
N ALA A 148 -0.11 -6.34 -3.00
CA ALA A 148 1.12 -5.64 -3.31
C ALA A 148 1.65 -5.97 -4.71
N TYR A 149 1.55 -7.22 -5.14
CA TYR A 149 1.92 -7.62 -6.49
C TYR A 149 1.01 -6.99 -7.55
N ALA A 150 -0.30 -7.04 -7.36
CA ALA A 150 -1.27 -6.41 -8.26
C ALA A 150 -1.04 -4.89 -8.37
N HIS A 151 -0.80 -4.23 -7.24
CA HIS A 151 -0.47 -2.80 -7.21
C HIS A 151 0.85 -2.51 -7.94
N PHE A 152 1.87 -3.34 -7.77
CA PHE A 152 3.16 -3.18 -8.44
C PHE A 152 3.02 -3.29 -9.96
N VAL A 153 2.28 -4.29 -10.46
CA VAL A 153 2.01 -4.44 -11.90
C VAL A 153 1.27 -3.23 -12.46
N PHE A 154 0.23 -2.76 -11.75
CA PHE A 154 -0.50 -1.55 -12.15
C PHE A 154 0.39 -0.30 -12.17
N TRP A 155 1.22 -0.12 -11.15
CA TRP A 155 2.15 0.99 -11.06
C TRP A 155 3.17 0.97 -12.20
N MET A 156 3.75 -0.19 -12.51
CA MET A 156 4.69 -0.35 -13.63
C MET A 156 4.02 -0.02 -14.98
N ALA A 157 2.78 -0.44 -15.17
CA ALA A 157 2.03 -0.10 -16.39
C ALA A 157 1.80 1.42 -16.51
N THR A 158 1.46 2.10 -15.43
CA THR A 158 1.27 3.56 -15.44
C THR A 158 2.56 4.32 -15.72
N VAL A 159 3.69 3.89 -15.13
CA VAL A 159 5.00 4.49 -15.38
C VAL A 159 5.45 4.29 -16.84
N SER A 160 5.23 3.10 -17.40
CA SER A 160 5.58 2.85 -18.79
C SER A 160 4.74 3.68 -19.79
N LEU A 161 3.44 3.86 -19.52
CA LEU A 161 2.58 4.71 -20.32
C LEU A 161 3.00 6.19 -20.26
N GLN A 162 3.34 6.69 -19.07
CA GLN A 162 3.85 8.06 -18.92
C GLN A 162 5.15 8.28 -19.70
N ALA A 163 6.10 7.35 -19.58
CA ALA A 163 7.36 7.42 -20.32
C ALA A 163 7.15 7.41 -21.83
N SER A 164 6.19 6.62 -22.35
CA SER A 164 5.84 6.61 -23.77
C SER A 164 5.25 7.94 -24.25
N THR A 165 4.35 8.53 -23.46
CA THR A 165 3.73 9.83 -23.77
C THR A 165 4.75 10.98 -23.72
N GLU A 166 5.66 10.97 -22.76
CA GLU A 166 6.75 11.97 -22.69
C GLU A 166 7.71 11.86 -23.87
N ALA A 167 8.04 10.63 -24.30
CA ALA A 167 8.89 10.40 -25.48
C ALA A 167 8.21 10.90 -26.77
N GLU A 168 6.91 10.67 -26.93
CA GLU A 168 6.14 11.13 -28.10
C GLU A 168 6.06 12.66 -28.14
N THR A 169 5.80 13.31 -26.99
CA THR A 169 5.78 14.78 -26.89
C THR A 169 7.15 15.40 -27.15
N ASP A 170 8.25 14.78 -26.75
CA ASP A 170 9.60 15.27 -27.06
C ASP A 170 9.94 15.13 -28.57
N LEU A 171 9.51 14.03 -29.18
CA LEU A 171 9.66 13.84 -30.63
C LEU A 171 8.90 14.90 -31.44
N ASP A 172 7.65 15.19 -31.08
CA ASP A 172 6.83 16.20 -31.72
C ASP A 172 7.43 17.62 -31.55
N ALA A 173 7.94 17.92 -30.34
CA ALA A 173 8.62 19.18 -30.06
C ALA A 173 9.89 19.36 -30.93
N ARG A 174 10.69 18.31 -31.08
CA ARG A 174 11.89 18.32 -31.93
C ARG A 174 11.55 18.46 -33.42
N ALA A 175 10.51 17.76 -33.89
CA ALA A 175 10.04 17.86 -35.27
C ALA A 175 9.56 19.29 -35.58
N SER A 176 8.78 19.90 -34.70
CA SER A 176 8.31 21.28 -34.85
C SER A 176 9.44 22.31 -34.85
N THR A 177 10.45 22.11 -34.03
CA THR A 177 11.63 23.00 -33.95
C THR A 177 12.55 22.83 -35.15
N GLY A 178 12.76 21.59 -35.59
CA GLY A 178 13.55 21.27 -36.80
C GLY A 178 12.92 21.84 -38.08
N GLU A 179 11.59 21.76 -38.21
CA GLU A 179 10.87 22.34 -39.34
C GLU A 179 10.92 23.87 -39.33
N ARG A 180 10.83 24.53 -38.17
CA ARG A 180 11.02 25.99 -38.08
C ARG A 180 12.45 26.40 -38.42
N ALA A 181 13.47 25.72 -37.91
CA ALA A 181 14.87 26.00 -38.20
C ALA A 181 15.18 25.78 -39.71
N GLY A 182 14.53 24.82 -40.34
CA GLY A 182 14.61 24.61 -41.79
C GLY A 182 13.99 25.75 -42.60
N ARG A 183 12.80 26.22 -42.25
CA ARG A 183 12.14 27.36 -42.90
C ARG A 183 12.91 28.66 -42.75
N ASP A 184 13.44 28.93 -41.58
CA ASP A 184 14.20 30.14 -41.29
C ASP A 184 15.54 30.18 -42.10
N ARG A 185 16.20 29.03 -42.28
CA ARG A 185 17.38 28.91 -43.13
C ARG A 185 17.05 29.13 -44.61
N ILE A 186 15.94 28.57 -45.09
CA ILE A 186 15.52 28.77 -46.50
C ILE A 186 15.13 30.23 -46.72
N ALA A 187 14.42 30.87 -45.81
CA ALA A 187 14.05 32.27 -45.89
C ALA A 187 15.30 33.20 -45.87
N SER A 188 16.28 32.90 -45.00
CA SER A 188 17.55 33.65 -44.96
C SER A 188 18.35 33.52 -46.24
N SER A 189 18.47 32.29 -46.79
CA SER A 189 19.15 32.05 -48.07
C SER A 189 18.50 32.78 -49.24
N ALA A 190 17.15 32.78 -49.29
CA ALA A 190 16.42 33.49 -50.35
C ALA A 190 16.59 35.02 -50.28
N VAL A 191 16.73 35.59 -49.10
CA VAL A 191 16.99 37.02 -48.90
C VAL A 191 18.41 37.38 -49.33
N ASP A 192 19.40 36.56 -49.04
CA ASP A 192 20.80 36.77 -49.44
C ASP A 192 20.96 36.70 -50.97
N ASP A 193 20.26 35.78 -51.62
CA ASP A 193 20.25 35.66 -53.08
C ASP A 193 19.62 36.90 -53.79
N VAL A 194 18.59 37.49 -53.19
CA VAL A 194 17.97 38.72 -53.70
C VAL A 194 18.93 39.94 -53.62
N TYR A 195 19.68 40.02 -52.51
CA TYR A 195 20.67 41.09 -52.32
C TYR A 195 21.88 41.00 -53.28
N ILE A 196 22.24 39.79 -53.70
CA ILE A 196 23.33 39.57 -54.66
C ILE A 196 22.87 40.00 -56.09
N LEU A 197 21.63 39.71 -56.47
CA LEU A 197 21.07 40.09 -57.81
C LEU A 197 20.79 41.62 -57.93
N ALA A 198 20.64 42.34 -56.84
CA ALA A 198 20.42 43.80 -56.83
C ALA A 198 21.73 44.64 -56.95
N ARG A 199 22.91 43.98 -56.93
CA ARG A 199 24.21 44.61 -56.98
C ARG A 199 24.93 44.47 -58.36
N VAL A 200 24.31 43.89 -59.38
CA VAL A 200 24.76 43.83 -60.75
C VAL A 200 23.94 44.78 -61.60
#